data_0296da2dad7073cf14be812b0cad044d
#
_entry.id   0296da2dad7073cf14be812b0cad044d
#
_cell.length_a   1.000
_cell.length_b   1.000
_cell.length_c   1.000
_cell.angle_alpha   90.00
_cell.angle_beta   90.00
_cell.angle_gamma   90.00
#
_symmetry.space_group_name_H-M   'P 1'
#
loop_
_entity.id
_entity.type
_entity.pdbx_description
1 polymer ?
#
loop_
_entity_poly.entity_id
_entity_poly.type
_entity_poly.pdbx_seq_one_letter_code
_entity_poly.pdbx_strand_id
1 'polypeptide(L)'
;MSATKSAELTLPIQKATEGFTVIVDRPTDNDLIKIRQLLIPVLMKTTYNELTLQHNILGVILPAKRYEQINKKGDYAIPPVIPLYDDNIDKDATRLEINRAEGKHEARRNDRQLYKTADNACRSFIMTAVDETWYKELKDPDTFYTKVTAIKLLKHLTEFCSGLHTFDAVDITQLMKELYKDLDGVPQFINAMEAAKRKSKHAKLVINDEYLHAVVLKLLLQSVEYETETREWSKLPEADQTWEDWTTTFCAGRS
;
A
#
# COMPACT_ATOMS: atom_id res chain seq x y z
N MET A 1 4.09 30.03 -20.54
CA MET A 1 4.70 29.78 -19.20
C MET A 1 4.35 28.41 -18.59
N SER A 2 3.44 27.62 -19.17
CA SER A 2 3.00 26.29 -18.65
C SER A 2 4.02 25.17 -18.83
N ALA A 3 4.83 25.19 -19.87
CA ALA A 3 5.80 24.13 -20.16
C ALA A 3 6.95 24.03 -19.14
N THR A 4 7.31 25.12 -18.48
CA THR A 4 8.41 25.21 -17.53
C THR A 4 8.12 24.44 -16.23
N LYS A 5 6.90 24.52 -15.68
CA LYS A 5 6.53 23.83 -14.43
C LYS A 5 6.40 22.31 -14.59
N SER A 6 6.04 21.84 -15.77
CA SER A 6 5.93 20.41 -16.06
C SER A 6 7.30 19.72 -16.08
N ALA A 7 8.32 20.40 -16.63
CA ALA A 7 9.71 19.94 -16.62
C ALA A 7 10.32 19.99 -15.21
N GLU A 8 9.94 21.01 -14.42
CA GLU A 8 10.40 21.20 -13.04
C GLU A 8 10.00 20.07 -12.09
N LEU A 9 8.98 19.29 -12.40
CA LEU A 9 8.47 18.20 -11.52
C LEU A 9 9.07 16.85 -11.88
N THR A 10 9.31 16.59 -13.14
CA THR A 10 9.89 15.32 -13.60
C THR A 10 11.32 15.16 -13.09
N LEU A 11 12.11 16.23 -13.13
CA LEU A 11 13.49 16.26 -12.65
C LEU A 11 13.65 15.94 -11.14
N PRO A 12 12.87 16.52 -10.21
CA PRO A 12 12.94 16.16 -8.79
C PRO A 12 12.57 14.72 -8.51
N ILE A 13 11.57 14.15 -9.21
CA ILE A 13 11.22 12.73 -9.06
C ILE A 13 12.37 11.87 -9.57
N GLN A 14 12.93 12.14 -10.73
CA GLN A 14 14.07 11.41 -11.28
C GLN A 14 15.27 11.46 -10.34
N LYS A 15 15.63 12.65 -9.81
CA LYS A 15 16.72 12.79 -8.84
C LYS A 15 16.47 12.05 -7.54
N ALA A 16 15.24 12.09 -7.00
CA ALA A 16 14.89 11.39 -5.77
C ALA A 16 14.93 9.88 -5.92
N THR A 17 14.80 9.38 -7.14
CA THR A 17 14.73 7.95 -7.47
C THR A 17 16.02 7.43 -8.12
N GLU A 18 17.01 8.30 -8.29
CA GLU A 18 18.32 7.96 -8.84
C GLU A 18 19.03 6.93 -7.96
N GLY A 19 19.53 5.86 -8.56
CA GLY A 19 20.21 4.79 -7.84
C GLY A 19 19.29 3.79 -7.13
N PHE A 20 17.97 3.85 -7.34
CA PHE A 20 17.07 2.82 -6.81
C PHE A 20 17.33 1.47 -7.48
N THR A 21 17.54 0.44 -6.69
CA THR A 21 17.78 -0.93 -7.20
C THR A 21 16.47 -1.53 -7.67
N VAL A 22 16.46 -2.05 -8.90
CA VAL A 22 15.28 -2.71 -9.48
C VAL A 22 14.92 -3.95 -8.65
N ILE A 23 13.64 -4.06 -8.32
CA ILE A 23 13.05 -5.20 -7.62
C ILE A 23 12.71 -6.25 -8.66
N VAL A 24 13.57 -7.26 -8.79
CA VAL A 24 13.40 -8.36 -9.75
C VAL A 24 12.55 -9.47 -9.14
N ASP A 25 12.82 -9.78 -7.88
CA ASP A 25 12.05 -10.76 -7.11
C ASP A 25 10.66 -10.21 -6.75
N ARG A 26 9.83 -11.06 -6.14
CA ARG A 26 8.51 -10.65 -5.68
C ARG A 26 8.61 -9.43 -4.76
N PRO A 27 7.95 -8.30 -5.11
CA PRO A 27 7.97 -7.11 -4.27
C PRO A 27 7.42 -7.42 -2.88
N THR A 28 8.07 -6.87 -1.87
CA THR A 28 7.62 -6.95 -0.48
C THR A 28 6.95 -5.64 -0.05
N ASP A 29 6.21 -5.67 1.06
CA ASP A 29 5.67 -4.44 1.65
C ASP A 29 6.76 -3.41 1.96
N ASN A 30 7.95 -3.86 2.39
CA ASN A 30 9.09 -2.99 2.65
C ASN A 30 9.59 -2.29 1.38
N ASP A 31 9.57 -2.96 0.25
CA ASP A 31 9.97 -2.36 -1.02
C ASP A 31 8.97 -1.31 -1.48
N LEU A 32 7.67 -1.56 -1.32
CA LEU A 32 6.63 -0.58 -1.60
C LEU A 32 6.68 0.62 -0.65
N ILE A 33 7.06 0.41 0.62
CA ILE A 33 7.31 1.48 1.57
C ILE A 33 8.50 2.34 1.10
N LYS A 34 9.62 1.73 0.69
CA LYS A 34 10.77 2.47 0.14
C LYS A 34 10.40 3.31 -1.08
N ILE A 35 9.65 2.75 -2.04
CA ILE A 35 9.13 3.48 -3.21
C ILE A 35 8.33 4.71 -2.76
N ARG A 36 7.39 4.53 -1.81
CA ARG A 36 6.59 5.65 -1.28
C ARG A 36 7.44 6.69 -0.54
N GLN A 37 8.42 6.26 0.24
CA GLN A 37 9.33 7.16 0.98
C GLN A 37 10.14 8.07 0.05
N LEU A 38 10.48 7.62 -1.14
CA LEU A 38 11.16 8.45 -2.14
C LEU A 38 10.21 9.46 -2.80
N LEU A 39 8.98 9.07 -3.09
CA LEU A 39 8.01 9.92 -3.80
C LEU A 39 7.33 10.96 -2.89
N ILE A 40 6.98 10.59 -1.65
CA ILE A 40 6.22 11.45 -0.73
C ILE A 40 6.87 12.83 -0.53
N PRO A 41 8.18 12.96 -0.23
CA PRO A 41 8.78 14.27 0.03
C PRO A 41 8.71 15.21 -1.18
N VAL A 42 8.82 14.69 -2.40
CA VAL A 42 8.72 15.47 -3.63
C VAL A 42 7.29 15.94 -3.86
N LEU A 43 6.33 15.03 -3.72
CA LEU A 43 4.91 15.32 -3.95
C LEU A 43 4.32 16.22 -2.86
N MET A 44 4.81 16.15 -1.62
CA MET A 44 4.41 17.06 -0.54
C MET A 44 4.87 18.49 -0.75
N LYS A 45 6.05 18.69 -1.34
CA LYS A 45 6.59 20.02 -1.63
C LYS A 45 5.92 20.70 -2.82
N THR A 46 5.24 19.93 -3.65
CA THR A 46 4.58 20.43 -4.85
C THR A 46 3.12 20.70 -4.56
N THR A 47 2.69 21.94 -4.76
CA THR A 47 1.33 22.39 -4.48
C THR A 47 0.59 22.77 -5.75
N TYR A 48 -0.73 22.63 -5.72
CA TYR A 48 -1.61 23.14 -6.75
C TYR A 48 -1.61 24.69 -6.78
N ASN A 49 -1.94 25.25 -7.93
CA ASN A 49 -1.92 26.72 -8.13
C ASN A 49 -3.23 27.40 -7.82
N GLU A 50 -4.30 26.68 -7.49
CA GLU A 50 -5.59 27.31 -7.20
C GLU A 50 -5.46 28.25 -5.99
N LEU A 51 -5.81 29.50 -6.19
CA LEU A 51 -5.53 30.62 -5.27
C LEU A 51 -6.08 30.48 -3.83
N THR A 52 -6.98 29.52 -3.62
CA THR A 52 -7.63 29.31 -2.32
C THR A 52 -7.19 28.05 -1.58
N LEU A 53 -6.52 27.13 -2.24
CA LEU A 53 -6.24 25.80 -1.70
C LEU A 53 -4.78 25.42 -1.94
N GLN A 54 -3.94 25.64 -0.93
CA GLN A 54 -2.53 25.16 -0.94
C GLN A 54 -2.47 23.65 -0.67
N HIS A 55 -3.09 22.85 -1.55
CA HIS A 55 -3.02 21.39 -1.47
C HIS A 55 -1.78 20.89 -2.21
N ASN A 56 -1.12 19.89 -1.61
CA ASN A 56 -0.06 19.18 -2.29
C ASN A 56 -0.63 18.14 -3.27
N ILE A 57 0.24 17.56 -4.10
CA ILE A 57 -0.16 16.59 -5.13
C ILE A 57 -0.05 15.12 -4.68
N LEU A 58 -0.06 14.84 -3.38
CA LEU A 58 0.01 13.46 -2.85
C LEU A 58 -1.12 12.55 -3.34
N GLY A 59 -2.25 13.10 -3.80
CA GLY A 59 -3.34 12.33 -4.42
C GLY A 59 -2.93 11.51 -5.63
N VAL A 60 -1.75 11.74 -6.20
CA VAL A 60 -1.16 10.92 -7.27
C VAL A 60 -0.85 9.49 -6.80
N ILE A 61 -0.45 9.33 -5.53
CA ILE A 61 -0.05 8.03 -4.97
C ILE A 61 -0.87 7.58 -3.75
N LEU A 62 -1.71 8.46 -3.21
CA LEU A 62 -2.54 8.17 -2.04
C LEU A 62 -4.02 8.12 -2.41
N PRO A 63 -4.79 7.16 -1.85
CA PRO A 63 -6.25 7.17 -1.97
C PRO A 63 -6.86 8.45 -1.39
N ALA A 64 -7.98 8.91 -1.96
CA ALA A 64 -8.65 10.15 -1.56
C ALA A 64 -8.88 10.24 -0.05
N LYS A 65 -9.42 9.20 0.58
CA LYS A 65 -9.65 9.14 2.03
C LYS A 65 -8.37 9.38 2.85
N ARG A 66 -7.23 8.84 2.40
CA ARG A 66 -5.95 9.03 3.09
C ARG A 66 -5.37 10.40 2.85
N TYR A 67 -5.55 10.93 1.64
CA TYR A 67 -5.17 12.29 1.27
C TYR A 67 -5.88 13.33 2.15
N GLU A 68 -7.20 13.20 2.32
CA GLU A 68 -8.03 14.06 3.18
C GLU A 68 -7.57 14.05 4.65
N GLN A 69 -7.24 12.87 5.19
CA GLN A 69 -6.70 12.75 6.55
C GLN A 69 -5.41 13.54 6.76
N ILE A 70 -4.54 13.59 5.75
CA ILE A 70 -3.24 14.28 5.82
C ILE A 70 -3.42 15.78 5.64
N ASN A 71 -4.21 16.20 4.67
CA ASN A 71 -4.34 17.61 4.31
C ASN A 71 -5.38 18.39 5.13
N LYS A 72 -6.24 17.72 5.89
CA LYS A 72 -7.27 18.31 6.77
C LYS A 72 -8.19 19.38 6.14
N LYS A 73 -8.12 19.57 4.83
CA LYS A 73 -8.85 20.61 4.09
C LYS A 73 -9.37 20.01 2.79
N GLY A 74 -10.53 19.35 2.84
CA GLY A 74 -11.38 19.07 1.67
C GLY A 74 -10.77 18.33 0.49
N ASP A 75 -11.57 18.15 -0.48
CA ASP A 75 -11.72 17.14 -1.52
C ASP A 75 -10.76 17.16 -2.73
N TYR A 76 -9.59 17.80 -2.66
CA TYR A 76 -8.78 18.07 -3.85
C TYR A 76 -7.67 17.04 -4.12
N ALA A 77 -7.93 15.75 -3.82
CA ALA A 77 -6.97 14.68 -4.13
C ALA A 77 -6.65 14.60 -5.63
N ILE A 78 -7.65 14.84 -6.47
CA ILE A 78 -7.55 14.86 -7.92
C ILE A 78 -8.20 16.14 -8.43
N PRO A 79 -7.48 17.00 -9.18
CA PRO A 79 -8.08 18.19 -9.75
C PRO A 79 -9.29 17.85 -10.63
N PRO A 80 -10.40 18.54 -10.49
CA PRO A 80 -11.60 18.29 -11.27
C PRO A 80 -11.31 18.41 -12.77
N VAL A 81 -12.04 17.64 -13.57
CA VAL A 81 -12.03 17.81 -15.03
C VAL A 81 -12.64 19.18 -15.30
N ILE A 82 -11.90 20.02 -16.01
CA ILE A 82 -12.33 21.36 -16.34
C ILE A 82 -13.34 21.23 -17.48
N PRO A 83 -14.57 21.75 -17.34
CA PRO A 83 -15.48 21.89 -18.45
C PRO A 83 -14.80 22.75 -19.53
N LEU A 84 -15.14 22.51 -20.78
CA LEU A 84 -14.84 23.46 -21.87
C LEU A 84 -15.25 24.84 -21.36
N TYR A 85 -14.43 25.87 -21.66
CA TYR A 85 -14.67 27.24 -21.26
C TYR A 85 -16.14 27.58 -21.47
N ASP A 86 -16.82 27.85 -20.36
CA ASP A 86 -18.26 28.13 -20.44
C ASP A 86 -18.39 29.57 -20.94
N ASP A 87 -18.78 29.73 -22.19
CA ASP A 87 -19.09 31.04 -22.80
C ASP A 87 -20.28 31.73 -22.16
N ASN A 88 -20.89 31.13 -21.12
CA ASN A 88 -21.95 31.70 -20.29
C ASN A 88 -21.44 32.70 -19.24
N ILE A 89 -20.37 33.42 -19.52
CA ILE A 89 -20.07 34.63 -18.79
C ILE A 89 -21.22 35.58 -19.11
N ASP A 90 -21.91 36.04 -18.06
CA ASP A 90 -23.03 36.96 -18.16
C ASP A 90 -22.67 38.10 -19.15
N LYS A 91 -23.54 38.39 -20.09
CA LYS A 91 -23.26 39.40 -21.11
C LYS A 91 -22.98 40.77 -20.50
N ASP A 92 -23.44 41.00 -19.28
CA ASP A 92 -23.24 42.21 -18.48
C ASP A 92 -22.06 42.10 -17.50
N ALA A 93 -21.27 41.01 -17.57
CA ALA A 93 -20.11 40.82 -16.68
C ALA A 93 -19.06 41.91 -16.90
N THR A 94 -18.59 42.46 -15.82
CA THR A 94 -17.50 43.44 -15.84
C THR A 94 -16.20 42.78 -16.32
N ARG A 95 -15.32 43.59 -16.92
CA ARG A 95 -14.00 43.13 -17.38
C ARG A 95 -13.19 42.47 -16.25
N LEU A 96 -13.42 42.90 -15.01
CA LEU A 96 -12.77 42.31 -13.83
C LEU A 96 -13.27 40.90 -13.54
N GLU A 97 -14.57 40.65 -13.70
CA GLU A 97 -15.19 39.33 -13.50
C GLU A 97 -14.74 38.36 -14.59
N ILE A 98 -14.69 38.82 -15.84
CA ILE A 98 -14.15 38.06 -16.97
C ILE A 98 -12.70 37.63 -16.69
N ASN A 99 -11.83 38.57 -16.39
CA ASN A 99 -10.41 38.27 -16.11
C ASN A 99 -10.23 37.32 -14.90
N ARG A 100 -11.13 37.43 -13.90
CA ARG A 100 -11.09 36.55 -12.73
C ARG A 100 -11.55 35.13 -13.07
N ALA A 101 -12.54 34.97 -13.92
CA ALA A 101 -13.02 33.68 -14.43
C ALA A 101 -11.95 32.99 -15.29
N GLU A 102 -11.35 33.72 -16.21
CA GLU A 102 -10.23 33.25 -17.04
C GLU A 102 -9.04 32.80 -16.18
N GLY A 103 -8.65 33.59 -15.20
CA GLY A 103 -7.56 33.26 -14.28
C GLY A 103 -7.82 31.97 -13.50
N LYS A 104 -9.06 31.78 -13.02
CA LYS A 104 -9.46 30.53 -12.34
C LYS A 104 -9.45 29.32 -13.29
N HIS A 105 -9.95 29.50 -14.51
CA HIS A 105 -9.93 28.45 -15.52
C HIS A 105 -8.48 28.03 -15.87
N GLU A 106 -7.61 28.99 -16.08
CA GLU A 106 -6.21 28.73 -16.36
C GLU A 106 -5.51 28.03 -15.15
N ALA A 107 -5.76 28.48 -13.94
CA ALA A 107 -5.22 27.85 -12.74
C ALA A 107 -5.62 26.37 -12.63
N ARG A 108 -6.91 26.06 -12.82
CA ARG A 108 -7.43 24.66 -12.83
C ARG A 108 -6.81 23.82 -13.95
N ARG A 109 -6.69 24.39 -15.14
CA ARG A 109 -6.04 23.71 -16.27
C ARG A 109 -4.57 23.36 -15.95
N ASN A 110 -3.86 24.31 -15.34
CA ASN A 110 -2.49 24.11 -14.92
C ASN A 110 -2.37 23.03 -13.84
N ASP A 111 -3.26 23.02 -12.86
CA ASP A 111 -3.32 22.03 -11.79
C ASP A 111 -3.60 20.63 -12.35
N ARG A 112 -4.51 20.53 -13.32
CA ARG A 112 -4.80 19.26 -13.99
C ARG A 112 -3.58 18.75 -14.78
N GLN A 113 -2.88 19.64 -15.45
CA GLN A 113 -1.66 19.29 -16.18
C GLN A 113 -0.53 18.89 -15.23
N LEU A 114 -0.37 19.57 -14.10
CA LEU A 114 0.57 19.25 -13.05
C LEU A 114 0.32 17.83 -12.50
N TYR A 115 -0.95 17.53 -12.17
CA TYR A 115 -1.35 16.19 -11.72
C TYR A 115 -0.98 15.11 -12.74
N LYS A 116 -1.33 15.30 -14.02
CA LYS A 116 -1.02 14.33 -15.09
C LYS A 116 0.48 14.13 -15.26
N THR A 117 1.26 15.18 -15.16
CA THR A 117 2.72 15.09 -15.26
C THR A 117 3.32 14.33 -14.09
N ALA A 118 2.84 14.61 -12.86
CA ALA A 118 3.26 13.89 -11.66
C ALA A 118 2.87 12.41 -11.71
N ASP A 119 1.63 12.12 -12.14
CA ASP A 119 1.15 10.74 -12.30
C ASP A 119 2.03 9.95 -13.29
N ASN A 120 2.32 10.53 -14.44
CA ASN A 120 3.19 9.92 -15.43
C ASN A 120 4.61 9.69 -14.91
N ALA A 121 5.20 10.66 -14.20
CA ALA A 121 6.54 10.53 -13.65
C ALA A 121 6.59 9.47 -12.55
N CYS A 122 5.64 9.46 -11.62
CA CYS A 122 5.53 8.44 -10.57
C CYS A 122 5.31 7.05 -11.17
N ARG A 123 4.40 6.93 -12.13
CA ARG A 123 4.15 5.68 -12.84
C ARG A 123 5.39 5.15 -13.53
N SER A 124 6.08 5.99 -14.30
CA SER A 124 7.32 5.61 -14.98
C SER A 124 8.38 5.13 -14.00
N PHE A 125 8.54 5.81 -12.87
CA PHE A 125 9.46 5.37 -11.83
C PHE A 125 9.08 3.99 -11.28
N ILE A 126 7.81 3.79 -10.88
CA ILE A 126 7.35 2.52 -10.30
C ILE A 126 7.57 1.37 -11.31
N MET A 127 7.26 1.59 -12.58
CA MET A 127 7.48 0.62 -13.65
C MET A 127 8.96 0.32 -13.91
N THR A 128 9.85 1.26 -13.65
CA THR A 128 11.30 1.04 -13.74
C THR A 128 11.84 0.35 -12.47
N ALA A 129 11.24 0.64 -11.33
CA ALA A 129 11.66 0.10 -10.03
C ALA A 129 11.23 -1.35 -9.78
N VAL A 130 10.21 -1.84 -10.48
CA VAL A 130 9.64 -3.18 -10.29
C VAL A 130 9.60 -3.90 -11.63
N ASP A 131 9.99 -5.17 -11.66
CA ASP A 131 9.94 -5.99 -12.89
C ASP A 131 8.51 -6.10 -13.45
N GLU A 132 8.37 -6.05 -14.77
CA GLU A 132 7.07 -6.08 -15.48
C GLU A 132 6.25 -7.31 -15.13
N THR A 133 6.86 -8.41 -14.76
CA THR A 133 6.20 -9.65 -14.37
C THR A 133 5.14 -9.42 -13.29
N TRP A 134 5.37 -8.46 -12.38
CA TRP A 134 4.52 -8.20 -11.22
C TRP A 134 3.35 -7.27 -11.47
N TYR A 135 3.27 -6.64 -12.65
CA TYR A 135 2.15 -5.76 -13.02
C TYR A 135 1.66 -5.96 -14.45
N LYS A 136 2.16 -7.00 -15.15
CA LYS A 136 1.75 -7.29 -16.53
C LYS A 136 0.25 -7.48 -16.73
N GLU A 137 -0.47 -7.90 -15.69
CA GLU A 137 -1.93 -8.06 -15.72
C GLU A 137 -2.68 -6.73 -15.91
N LEU A 138 -2.03 -5.60 -15.62
CA LEU A 138 -2.59 -4.27 -15.86
C LEU A 138 -2.41 -3.80 -17.31
N LYS A 139 -1.72 -4.58 -18.13
CA LYS A 139 -1.43 -4.24 -19.53
C LYS A 139 -2.69 -4.37 -20.37
N ASP A 140 -3.08 -3.28 -20.98
CA ASP A 140 -4.15 -3.27 -21.98
C ASP A 140 -3.57 -3.69 -23.34
N PRO A 141 -4.23 -4.58 -24.12
CA PRO A 141 -3.70 -5.07 -25.39
C PRO A 141 -3.39 -3.96 -26.40
N ASP A 142 -4.24 -2.92 -26.44
CA ASP A 142 -4.16 -1.85 -27.44
C ASP A 142 -3.38 -0.63 -26.96
N THR A 143 -3.55 -0.28 -25.68
CA THR A 143 -3.01 0.96 -25.10
C THR A 143 -1.87 0.73 -24.11
N PHE A 144 -1.48 -0.53 -23.91
CA PHE A 144 -0.44 -0.92 -22.94
C PHE A 144 -0.77 -0.38 -21.54
N TYR A 145 0.11 0.42 -20.95
CA TYR A 145 -0.04 0.98 -19.60
C TYR A 145 -0.52 2.43 -19.60
N THR A 146 -0.94 2.99 -20.74
CA THR A 146 -1.27 4.44 -20.85
C THR A 146 -2.42 4.87 -19.95
N LYS A 147 -3.38 3.97 -19.69
CA LYS A 147 -4.55 4.21 -18.82
C LYS A 147 -4.32 3.81 -17.35
N VAL A 148 -3.16 3.26 -17.03
CA VAL A 148 -2.81 2.87 -15.67
C VAL A 148 -2.24 4.08 -14.94
N THR A 149 -2.84 4.48 -13.82
CA THR A 149 -2.34 5.56 -12.97
C THR A 149 -1.33 5.03 -11.96
N ALA A 150 -0.46 5.90 -11.42
CA ALA A 150 0.51 5.53 -10.38
C ALA A 150 -0.17 4.91 -9.15
N ILE A 151 -1.31 5.47 -8.72
CA ILE A 151 -2.08 4.93 -7.60
C ILE A 151 -2.67 3.54 -7.91
N LYS A 152 -3.16 3.31 -9.14
CA LYS A 152 -3.67 2.00 -9.55
C LYS A 152 -2.57 0.95 -9.56
N LEU A 153 -1.39 1.33 -10.04
CA LEU A 153 -0.21 0.47 -10.06
C LEU A 153 0.25 0.12 -8.64
N LEU A 154 0.38 1.11 -7.75
CA LEU A 154 0.72 0.89 -6.35
C LEU A 154 -0.33 0.04 -5.61
N LYS A 155 -1.61 0.23 -5.91
CA LYS A 155 -2.69 -0.57 -5.32
C LYS A 155 -2.56 -2.03 -5.76
N HIS A 156 -2.38 -2.27 -7.06
CA HIS A 156 -2.18 -3.62 -7.59
C HIS A 156 -0.97 -4.32 -6.96
N LEU A 157 0.18 -3.65 -6.92
CA LEU A 157 1.37 -4.19 -6.27
C LEU A 157 1.16 -4.46 -4.78
N THR A 158 0.45 -3.57 -4.07
CA THR A 158 0.12 -3.77 -2.65
C THR A 158 -0.79 -4.99 -2.47
N GLU A 159 -1.83 -5.13 -3.29
CA GLU A 159 -2.73 -6.28 -3.27
C GLU A 159 -1.99 -7.57 -3.62
N PHE A 160 -1.05 -7.50 -4.56
CA PHE A 160 -0.21 -8.62 -4.94
C PHE A 160 0.77 -9.01 -3.81
N CYS A 161 1.40 -8.05 -3.16
CA CYS A 161 2.32 -8.30 -2.04
C CYS A 161 1.58 -8.79 -0.79
N SER A 162 0.38 -8.25 -0.53
CA SER A 162 -0.47 -8.67 0.59
C SER A 162 -1.30 -9.93 0.29
N GLY A 163 -1.42 -10.30 -0.98
CA GLY A 163 -2.07 -11.53 -1.40
C GLY A 163 -1.19 -12.73 -1.07
N LEU A 164 -1.53 -13.50 -0.04
CA LEU A 164 -1.04 -14.86 0.08
C LEU A 164 -1.71 -15.67 -1.05
N HIS A 165 -0.94 -15.98 -2.09
CA HIS A 165 -1.38 -16.97 -3.06
C HIS A 165 -1.49 -18.34 -2.37
N THR A 166 -2.21 -19.27 -2.98
CA THR A 166 -2.36 -20.65 -2.48
C THR A 166 -0.99 -21.31 -2.17
N PHE A 167 0.05 -20.91 -2.89
CA PHE A 167 1.43 -21.30 -2.63
C PHE A 167 1.96 -20.78 -1.29
N ASP A 168 1.64 -19.51 -0.92
CA ASP A 168 2.08 -18.95 0.36
C ASP A 168 1.38 -19.61 1.57
N ALA A 169 0.18 -20.17 1.38
CA ALA A 169 -0.47 -20.95 2.43
C ALA A 169 0.25 -22.30 2.65
N VAL A 170 0.74 -22.91 1.59
CA VAL A 170 1.60 -24.11 1.68
C VAL A 170 2.94 -23.73 2.30
N ASP A 171 3.53 -22.60 1.89
CA ASP A 171 4.78 -22.08 2.44
C ASP A 171 4.64 -21.67 3.90
N ILE A 172 3.49 -21.10 4.33
CA ILE A 172 3.23 -20.83 5.74
C ILE A 172 3.18 -22.12 6.54
N THR A 173 2.50 -23.16 6.05
CA THR A 173 2.46 -24.44 6.74
C THR A 173 3.85 -25.10 6.79
N GLN A 174 4.63 -24.96 5.73
CA GLN A 174 6.01 -25.42 5.67
C GLN A 174 6.91 -24.59 6.59
N LEU A 175 6.79 -23.26 6.54
CA LEU A 175 7.48 -22.32 7.42
C LEU A 175 7.16 -22.59 8.88
N MET A 176 5.90 -22.88 9.23
CA MET A 176 5.49 -23.27 10.57
C MET A 176 6.18 -24.54 11.04
N LYS A 177 6.35 -25.53 10.14
CA LYS A 177 7.08 -26.77 10.45
C LYS A 177 8.59 -26.56 10.58
N GLU A 178 9.16 -25.67 9.76
CA GLU A 178 10.59 -25.34 9.80
C GLU A 178 10.94 -24.49 11.02
N LEU A 179 10.13 -23.48 11.34
CA LEU A 179 10.29 -22.65 12.53
C LEU A 179 10.27 -23.48 13.82
N TYR A 180 9.51 -24.57 13.87
CA TYR A 180 9.50 -25.44 15.04
C TYR A 180 10.83 -26.17 15.28
N LYS A 181 11.62 -26.42 14.23
CA LYS A 181 12.91 -27.11 14.33
C LYS A 181 14.05 -26.23 14.82
N ASP A 182 13.95 -24.93 14.57
CA ASP A 182 15.06 -23.96 14.74
C ASP A 182 14.82 -22.96 15.90
N LEU A 183 13.71 -23.08 16.66
CA LEU A 183 13.34 -22.09 17.65
C LEU A 183 13.88 -22.42 19.05
N ASP A 184 14.54 -21.42 19.64
CA ASP A 184 15.05 -21.43 21.03
C ASP A 184 13.91 -21.32 22.09
N GLY A 185 12.66 -21.63 21.74
CA GLY A 185 11.57 -21.69 22.70
C GLY A 185 10.18 -21.35 22.14
N VAL A 186 9.15 -21.74 22.91
CA VAL A 186 7.71 -21.53 22.62
C VAL A 186 7.34 -20.05 22.41
N PRO A 187 7.85 -19.06 23.16
CA PRO A 187 7.48 -17.68 22.95
C PRO A 187 7.84 -17.14 21.55
N GLN A 188 8.98 -17.54 21.00
CA GLN A 188 9.39 -17.13 19.66
C GLN A 188 8.55 -17.79 18.59
N PHE A 189 8.18 -19.04 18.79
CA PHE A 189 7.27 -19.76 17.93
C PHE A 189 5.87 -19.12 17.91
N ILE A 190 5.31 -18.74 19.06
CA ILE A 190 4.02 -18.04 19.18
C ILE A 190 4.08 -16.70 18.43
N ASN A 191 5.12 -15.90 18.61
CA ASN A 191 5.29 -14.64 17.94
C ASN A 191 5.35 -14.81 16.40
N ALA A 192 6.00 -15.85 15.92
CA ALA A 192 6.05 -16.18 14.50
C ALA A 192 4.68 -16.60 13.96
N MET A 193 3.91 -17.38 14.72
CA MET A 193 2.54 -17.80 14.39
C MET A 193 1.57 -16.62 14.34
N GLU A 194 1.66 -15.70 15.30
CA GLU A 194 0.86 -14.46 15.27
C GLU A 194 1.24 -13.54 14.12
N ALA A 195 2.51 -13.47 13.75
CA ALA A 195 2.94 -12.75 12.57
C ALA A 195 2.38 -13.37 11.28
N ALA A 196 2.36 -14.71 11.19
CA ALA A 196 1.73 -15.44 10.10
C ALA A 196 0.21 -15.22 10.05
N LYS A 197 -0.48 -15.25 11.20
CA LYS A 197 -1.92 -14.92 11.32
C LYS A 197 -2.23 -13.49 10.88
N ARG A 198 -1.41 -12.51 11.25
CA ARG A 198 -1.54 -11.12 10.81
C ARG A 198 -1.37 -11.01 9.29
N LYS A 199 -0.36 -11.66 8.73
CA LYS A 199 -0.14 -11.72 7.28
C LYS A 199 -1.31 -12.36 6.54
N SER A 200 -1.87 -13.46 7.08
CA SER A 200 -3.00 -14.16 6.47
C SER A 200 -4.28 -13.30 6.39
N LYS A 201 -4.54 -12.46 7.41
CA LYS A 201 -5.67 -11.52 7.38
C LYS A 201 -5.59 -10.53 6.22
N HIS A 202 -4.40 -10.06 5.87
CA HIS A 202 -4.19 -9.20 4.70
C HIS A 202 -4.38 -9.95 3.38
N ALA A 203 -4.18 -11.25 3.40
CA ALA A 203 -4.26 -12.12 2.24
C ALA A 203 -5.64 -12.72 1.96
N LYS A 204 -6.66 -12.36 2.74
CA LYS A 204 -8.01 -12.97 2.67
C LYS A 204 -8.01 -14.50 2.90
N LEU A 205 -6.92 -15.07 3.37
CA LEU A 205 -6.86 -16.43 3.87
C LEU A 205 -7.22 -16.39 5.36
N VAL A 206 -8.36 -16.96 5.70
CA VAL A 206 -8.79 -17.06 7.10
C VAL A 206 -8.03 -18.23 7.70
N ILE A 207 -6.86 -17.96 8.29
CA ILE A 207 -6.27 -18.86 9.26
C ILE A 207 -7.05 -18.59 10.56
N ASN A 208 -8.04 -19.44 10.85
CA ASN A 208 -8.78 -19.37 12.09
C ASN A 208 -7.95 -19.94 13.25
N ASP A 209 -8.35 -19.62 14.48
CA ASP A 209 -7.66 -20.06 15.67
C ASP A 209 -7.65 -21.58 15.80
N GLU A 210 -8.70 -22.26 15.35
CA GLU A 210 -8.81 -23.73 15.31
C GLU A 210 -7.71 -24.37 14.44
N TYR A 211 -7.42 -23.78 13.26
CA TYR A 211 -6.35 -24.27 12.41
C TYR A 211 -4.98 -24.06 13.05
N LEU A 212 -4.75 -22.91 13.68
CA LEU A 212 -3.52 -22.64 14.42
C LEU A 212 -3.35 -23.63 15.56
N HIS A 213 -4.39 -23.85 16.35
CA HIS A 213 -4.39 -24.85 17.44
C HIS A 213 -4.05 -26.24 16.93
N ALA A 214 -4.69 -26.70 15.86
CA ALA A 214 -4.45 -28.02 15.30
C ALA A 214 -2.99 -28.21 14.84
N VAL A 215 -2.40 -27.19 14.19
CA VAL A 215 -1.02 -27.23 13.73
C VAL A 215 -0.05 -27.23 14.92
N VAL A 216 -0.26 -26.32 15.87
CA VAL A 216 0.60 -26.17 17.04
C VAL A 216 0.53 -27.40 17.95
N LEU A 217 -0.64 -27.89 18.26
CA LEU A 217 -0.83 -29.12 19.04
C LEU A 217 -0.14 -30.31 18.38
N LYS A 218 -0.28 -30.45 17.06
CA LYS A 218 0.40 -31.53 16.33
C LYS A 218 1.91 -31.44 16.43
N LEU A 219 2.47 -30.23 16.41
CA LEU A 219 3.90 -30.02 16.52
C LEU A 219 4.41 -30.25 17.94
N LEU A 220 3.67 -29.79 18.96
CA LEU A 220 4.04 -29.97 20.37
C LEU A 220 3.88 -31.42 20.83
N LEU A 221 2.88 -32.15 20.33
CA LEU A 221 2.75 -33.58 20.60
C LEU A 221 3.91 -34.42 20.01
N GLN A 222 4.64 -33.86 19.05
CA GLN A 222 5.86 -34.47 18.52
C GLN A 222 7.10 -34.14 19.35
N SER A 223 6.98 -33.21 20.31
CA SER A 223 8.06 -32.79 21.21
C SER A 223 7.91 -33.46 22.56
N VAL A 224 8.93 -34.21 22.97
CA VAL A 224 8.98 -34.85 24.30
C VAL A 224 8.97 -33.79 25.41
N GLU A 225 9.43 -32.60 25.12
CA GLU A 225 9.61 -31.50 26.09
C GLU A 225 8.28 -30.91 26.57
N TYR A 226 7.23 -30.93 25.74
CA TYR A 226 5.92 -30.32 26.05
C TYR A 226 4.78 -31.35 26.09
N GLU A 227 5.10 -32.62 26.21
CA GLU A 227 4.11 -33.68 26.14
C GLU A 227 3.11 -33.59 27.31
N THR A 228 3.58 -33.26 28.49
CA THR A 228 2.74 -33.19 29.71
C THR A 228 1.80 -32.00 29.64
N GLU A 229 2.31 -30.80 29.36
CA GLU A 229 1.54 -29.57 29.24
C GLU A 229 0.51 -29.66 28.10
N THR A 230 0.90 -30.25 26.99
CA THR A 230 0.00 -30.45 25.84
C THR A 230 -1.14 -31.44 26.18
N ARG A 231 -0.85 -32.49 26.94
CA ARG A 231 -1.89 -33.42 27.42
C ARG A 231 -2.82 -32.78 28.41
N GLU A 232 -2.34 -31.95 29.31
CA GLU A 232 -3.18 -31.24 30.28
C GLU A 232 -4.06 -30.22 29.58
N TRP A 233 -3.52 -29.45 28.67
CA TRP A 233 -4.28 -28.49 27.91
C TRP A 233 -5.35 -29.13 27.01
N SER A 234 -5.07 -30.29 26.40
CA SER A 234 -6.03 -30.99 25.56
C SER A 234 -7.19 -31.64 26.38
N LYS A 235 -7.11 -31.68 27.70
CA LYS A 235 -8.20 -32.11 28.58
C LYS A 235 -9.15 -30.98 28.99
N LEU A 236 -8.77 -29.72 28.70
CA LEU A 236 -9.64 -28.58 28.99
C LEU A 236 -10.91 -28.64 28.14
N PRO A 237 -12.04 -28.09 28.64
CA PRO A 237 -13.25 -27.93 27.85
C PRO A 237 -12.95 -27.12 26.58
N GLU A 238 -13.60 -27.43 25.48
CA GLU A 238 -13.41 -26.76 24.19
C GLU A 238 -13.58 -25.23 24.25
N ALA A 239 -14.47 -24.75 25.15
CA ALA A 239 -14.69 -23.34 25.41
C ALA A 239 -13.48 -22.64 26.05
N ASP A 240 -12.62 -23.36 26.75
CA ASP A 240 -11.44 -22.87 27.46
C ASP A 240 -10.16 -23.07 26.61
N GLN A 241 -10.28 -23.73 25.46
CA GLN A 241 -9.17 -23.95 24.52
C GLN A 241 -9.02 -22.77 23.55
N THR A 242 -8.93 -21.55 24.08
CA THR A 242 -8.72 -20.35 23.25
C THR A 242 -7.24 -20.15 22.91
N TRP A 243 -6.95 -19.42 21.82
CA TRP A 243 -5.58 -19.07 21.45
C TRP A 243 -4.88 -18.23 22.52
N GLU A 244 -5.62 -17.36 23.20
CA GLU A 244 -5.09 -16.52 24.29
C GLU A 244 -4.73 -17.38 25.52
N ASP A 245 -5.58 -18.31 25.91
CA ASP A 245 -5.32 -19.21 27.04
C ASP A 245 -4.14 -20.13 26.73
N TRP A 246 -4.04 -20.60 25.50
CA TRP A 246 -2.93 -21.40 25.05
C TRP A 246 -1.61 -20.64 25.15
N THR A 247 -1.54 -19.41 24.61
CA THR A 247 -0.35 -18.57 24.66
C THR A 247 0.05 -18.25 26.09
N THR A 248 -0.89 -18.03 26.99
CA THR A 248 -0.65 -17.77 28.41
C THR A 248 -0.08 -19.00 29.11
N THR A 249 -0.64 -20.16 28.88
CA THR A 249 -0.23 -21.43 29.52
C THR A 249 1.20 -21.82 29.13
N PHE A 250 1.53 -21.74 27.84
CA PHE A 250 2.85 -22.16 27.34
C PHE A 250 3.94 -21.08 27.44
N CYS A 251 3.58 -19.79 27.60
CA CYS A 251 4.55 -18.72 27.85
C CYS A 251 4.83 -18.53 29.35
N ALA A 252 3.86 -18.73 30.23
CA ALA A 252 4.01 -18.50 31.68
C ALA A 252 4.77 -19.63 32.42
N GLY A 253 4.90 -20.80 31.82
CA GLY A 253 5.45 -21.99 32.45
C GLY A 253 6.98 -21.99 32.64
N ARG A 254 7.71 -20.95 32.26
CA ARG A 254 9.18 -20.89 32.38
C ARG A 254 9.67 -19.47 32.70
N SER A 255 9.36 -18.97 33.87
CA SER A 255 10.04 -17.82 34.51
C SER A 255 11.01 -18.35 35.55
#